data_fe7f8860341c020f819d4ca93ebf660c
#
_entry.id   fe7f8860341c020f819d4ca93ebf660c
#
_cell.length_a   1.000
_cell.length_b   1.000
_cell.length_c   1.000
_cell.angle_alpha   90.00
_cell.angle_beta   90.00
_cell.angle_gamma   90.00
#
_symmetry.space_group_name_H-M   'P 1'
#
loop_
_entity.id
_entity.type
_entity.pdbx_description
1 polymer ?
#
loop_
_entity_poly.entity_id
_entity_poly.type
_entity_poly.pdbx_seq_one_letter_code
_entity_poly.pdbx_strand_id
1 'polypeptide(L)'
;MKLLTCAIPGLLCVLAIGCLGSNPTETTEIEAPVATEAGKGEVKSAAAAIAVSVEICSWSEFQEWVGKQTGKVVVIDVWSTSCGECVKEFPHFVELHDRLGDKIVCASLNIDFYGVGSPEELKPGVLEFLSERNATSSNFVSSTADEEVLDALDVASIPAALVYDQSGVLKKTFKNDNEDYGAGGFNYEEHVNPLVEELLKPAG
;
A
#
# COMPACT_ATOMS: atom_id res chain seq x y z
N MET A 1 50.25 -8.58 -18.25
CA MET A 1 50.72 -9.55 -19.26
C MET A 1 50.41 -10.93 -18.74
N LYS A 2 49.29 -11.49 -19.17
CA LYS A 2 49.02 -12.89 -19.52
C LYS A 2 47.51 -13.02 -19.74
N LEU A 3 47.14 -12.99 -21.00
CA LEU A 3 45.88 -13.48 -21.55
C LEU A 3 45.83 -15.01 -21.37
N LEU A 4 44.68 -15.52 -21.01
CA LEU A 4 44.34 -16.91 -21.28
C LEU A 4 42.93 -16.98 -21.85
N THR A 5 42.92 -17.04 -23.16
CA THR A 5 41.82 -17.46 -24.03
C THR A 5 41.67 -18.97 -23.92
N CYS A 6 40.48 -19.49 -23.74
CA CYS A 6 40.15 -20.86 -24.09
C CYS A 6 38.78 -20.89 -24.77
N ALA A 7 38.83 -21.32 -26.00
CA ALA A 7 37.71 -21.46 -26.90
C ALA A 7 37.43 -22.97 -27.18
N ILE A 8 36.15 -23.32 -27.28
CA ILE A 8 35.47 -24.22 -28.23
C ILE A 8 35.60 -25.75 -28.00
N PRO A 9 34.76 -26.62 -28.56
CA PRO A 9 33.78 -26.49 -29.64
C PRO A 9 32.40 -27.13 -29.43
N GLY A 10 31.53 -26.84 -30.39
CA GLY A 10 30.18 -27.32 -30.54
C GLY A 10 30.04 -28.83 -30.87
N LEU A 11 28.84 -29.31 -30.72
CA LEU A 11 28.38 -30.54 -31.31
C LEU A 11 26.94 -30.40 -31.79
N LEU A 12 26.78 -30.60 -33.04
CA LEU A 12 25.57 -30.69 -33.89
C LEU A 12 25.10 -32.12 -33.91
N CYS A 13 23.82 -32.43 -33.69
CA CYS A 13 23.15 -33.65 -34.13
C CYS A 13 21.62 -33.44 -34.08
N VAL A 14 20.97 -33.26 -35.18
CA VAL A 14 20.38 -34.12 -36.19
C VAL A 14 19.05 -34.77 -35.76
N LEU A 15 18.00 -34.26 -36.38
CA LEU A 15 16.76 -34.82 -36.93
C LEU A 15 16.28 -36.21 -36.52
N ALA A 16 14.99 -36.31 -36.13
CA ALA A 16 14.12 -37.40 -36.56
C ALA A 16 12.65 -36.95 -36.64
N ILE A 17 12.14 -37.15 -37.75
CA ILE A 17 10.87 -37.09 -38.46
C ILE A 17 9.91 -38.22 -38.00
N GLY A 18 8.62 -37.93 -38.03
CA GLY A 18 7.52 -38.94 -38.18
C GLY A 18 6.57 -38.92 -36.99
N CYS A 19 5.23 -38.99 -37.13
CA CYS A 19 4.37 -39.42 -38.19
C CYS A 19 3.00 -38.76 -38.07
N LEU A 20 2.34 -38.68 -39.20
CA LEU A 20 0.93 -38.36 -39.41
C LEU A 20 -0.03 -39.34 -38.68
N GLY A 21 -1.14 -38.80 -38.19
CA GLY A 21 -2.32 -39.59 -37.86
C GLY A 21 -3.56 -38.71 -38.06
N SER A 22 -4.26 -38.96 -39.16
CA SER A 22 -5.45 -38.27 -39.62
C SER A 22 -6.72 -38.85 -39.01
N ASN A 23 -7.66 -37.98 -38.61
CA ASN A 23 -9.14 -37.97 -38.72
C ASN A 23 -9.97 -39.29 -38.45
N PRO A 24 -11.29 -39.22 -38.23
CA PRO A 24 -12.27 -38.26 -38.73
C PRO A 24 -13.39 -37.79 -37.75
N THR A 25 -13.99 -36.67 -38.12
CA THR A 25 -15.37 -36.19 -38.04
C THR A 25 -16.43 -37.09 -37.43
N GLU A 26 -17.14 -36.60 -36.43
CA GLU A 26 -18.55 -36.97 -36.23
C GLU A 26 -19.34 -35.73 -35.85
N THR A 27 -20.22 -35.34 -36.80
CA THR A 27 -21.25 -34.34 -36.72
C THR A 27 -22.45 -34.94 -36.02
N THR A 28 -22.92 -34.40 -34.93
CA THR A 28 -24.26 -34.65 -34.45
C THR A 28 -24.95 -33.33 -34.16
N GLU A 29 -25.78 -32.94 -35.08
CA GLU A 29 -26.83 -31.94 -34.97
C GLU A 29 -27.97 -32.52 -34.12
N ILE A 30 -28.36 -31.85 -33.03
CA ILE A 30 -29.71 -32.00 -32.45
C ILE A 30 -30.16 -30.62 -31.93
N GLU A 31 -31.11 -30.06 -32.63
CA GLU A 31 -32.27 -29.21 -32.32
C GLU A 31 -32.32 -28.44 -31.00
N ALA A 32 -32.62 -27.15 -31.18
CA ALA A 32 -33.14 -26.24 -30.14
C ALA A 32 -34.59 -26.61 -29.73
N PRO A 33 -35.00 -26.21 -28.55
CA PRO A 33 -36.27 -25.51 -28.42
C PRO A 33 -36.14 -24.16 -27.71
N VAL A 34 -36.61 -23.14 -28.42
CA VAL A 34 -37.61 -22.11 -28.07
C VAL A 34 -37.64 -21.59 -26.63
N ALA A 35 -37.36 -20.31 -26.59
CA ALA A 35 -37.70 -19.24 -25.63
C ALA A 35 -38.66 -19.56 -24.48
N THR A 36 -38.29 -19.04 -23.29
CA THR A 36 -39.22 -18.31 -22.42
C THR A 36 -38.51 -17.43 -21.40
N GLU A 37 -38.87 -16.16 -21.46
CA GLU A 37 -39.03 -15.16 -20.41
C GLU A 37 -37.84 -14.52 -19.72
N ALA A 38 -37.88 -13.21 -19.82
CA ALA A 38 -37.22 -12.14 -19.12
C ALA A 38 -37.08 -12.36 -17.63
N GLY A 39 -35.88 -12.60 -17.20
CA GLY A 39 -35.41 -12.33 -15.86
C GLY A 39 -34.69 -10.99 -15.87
N LYS A 40 -35.35 -9.96 -15.35
CA LYS A 40 -34.79 -8.62 -15.09
C LYS A 40 -33.77 -8.75 -13.96
N GLY A 41 -32.58 -9.22 -14.30
CA GLY A 41 -31.42 -9.22 -13.39
C GLY A 41 -30.92 -7.78 -13.29
N GLU A 42 -31.16 -7.15 -12.16
CA GLU A 42 -30.45 -5.96 -11.75
C GLU A 42 -28.97 -6.21 -11.88
N VAL A 43 -28.33 -5.53 -12.82
CA VAL A 43 -26.89 -5.41 -12.88
C VAL A 43 -26.52 -4.49 -11.72
N LYS A 44 -26.33 -5.10 -10.53
CA LYS A 44 -25.67 -4.45 -9.43
C LYS A 44 -24.30 -4.05 -9.96
N SER A 45 -24.14 -2.76 -10.24
CA SER A 45 -22.86 -2.16 -10.59
C SER A 45 -21.85 -2.63 -9.53
N ALA A 46 -20.98 -3.53 -9.90
CA ALA A 46 -19.82 -3.85 -9.10
C ALA A 46 -18.98 -2.56 -9.11
N ALA A 47 -19.07 -1.78 -8.02
CA ALA A 47 -18.07 -0.77 -7.75
C ALA A 47 -16.73 -1.49 -7.86
N ALA A 48 -15.88 -1.03 -8.76
CA ALA A 48 -14.55 -1.60 -8.92
C ALA A 48 -13.90 -1.55 -7.54
N ALA A 49 -13.60 -2.70 -6.95
CA ALA A 49 -12.90 -2.78 -5.68
C ALA A 49 -11.58 -2.01 -5.86
N ILE A 50 -11.37 -0.97 -5.05
CA ILE A 50 -10.12 -0.21 -5.07
C ILE A 50 -9.03 -1.21 -4.69
N ALA A 51 -8.12 -1.47 -5.62
CA ALA A 51 -7.03 -2.42 -5.38
C ALA A 51 -6.02 -1.78 -4.43
N VAL A 52 -5.59 -2.54 -3.41
CA VAL A 52 -4.50 -2.12 -2.53
C VAL A 52 -3.22 -2.02 -3.37
N SER A 53 -2.52 -0.91 -3.24
CA SER A 53 -1.26 -0.65 -3.93
C SER A 53 -0.25 -0.01 -2.98
N VAL A 54 1.03 -0.10 -3.31
CA VAL A 54 2.11 0.56 -2.59
C VAL A 54 3.13 1.12 -3.58
N GLU A 55 3.56 2.36 -3.35
CA GLU A 55 4.56 3.05 -4.15
C GLU A 55 5.86 3.20 -3.36
N ILE A 56 6.99 3.24 -4.05
CA ILE A 56 8.29 3.55 -3.43
C ILE A 56 8.57 5.02 -3.68
N CYS A 57 8.95 5.74 -2.64
CA CYS A 57 9.32 7.14 -2.74
C CYS A 57 10.41 7.50 -1.72
N SER A 58 11.21 8.51 -2.03
CA SER A 58 12.09 9.16 -1.07
C SER A 58 11.28 10.01 -0.09
N TRP A 59 11.89 10.37 1.04
CA TRP A 59 11.28 11.29 1.99
C TRP A 59 10.87 12.62 1.35
N SER A 60 11.73 13.18 0.49
CA SER A 60 11.42 14.44 -0.20
C SER A 60 10.22 14.32 -1.14
N GLU A 61 10.12 13.22 -1.90
CA GLU A 61 8.97 12.96 -2.79
C GLU A 61 7.69 12.75 -1.99
N PHE A 62 7.78 12.08 -0.84
CA PHE A 62 6.65 11.92 0.08
C PHE A 62 6.17 13.27 0.62
N GLN A 63 7.09 14.14 1.07
CA GLN A 63 6.75 15.50 1.52
C GLN A 63 6.09 16.32 0.41
N GLU A 64 6.59 16.23 -0.83
CA GLU A 64 5.94 16.88 -1.98
C GLU A 64 4.54 16.34 -2.23
N TRP A 65 4.35 15.04 -2.08
CA TRP A 65 3.03 14.41 -2.20
C TRP A 65 2.08 14.94 -1.12
N VAL A 66 2.51 15.00 0.15
CA VAL A 66 1.74 15.58 1.26
C VAL A 66 1.36 17.03 0.97
N GLY A 67 2.31 17.84 0.51
CA GLY A 67 2.10 19.25 0.17
C GLY A 67 1.04 19.48 -0.94
N LYS A 68 0.76 18.49 -1.77
CA LYS A 68 -0.27 18.55 -2.80
C LYS A 68 -1.68 18.24 -2.28
N GLN A 69 -1.82 17.77 -1.04
CA GLN A 69 -3.09 17.35 -0.44
C GLN A 69 -3.87 18.51 0.21
N THR A 70 -3.71 19.74 -0.28
CA THR A 70 -4.40 20.91 0.26
C THR A 70 -5.92 20.83 0.09
N GLY A 71 -6.67 21.41 1.03
CA GLY A 71 -8.15 21.39 1.06
C GLY A 71 -8.74 20.23 1.85
N LYS A 72 -7.91 19.26 2.28
CA LYS A 72 -8.33 18.14 3.14
C LYS A 72 -7.43 18.05 4.38
N VAL A 73 -7.97 17.50 5.44
CA VAL A 73 -7.18 17.03 6.57
C VAL A 73 -6.37 15.83 6.10
N VAL A 74 -5.07 15.80 6.40
CA VAL A 74 -4.18 14.69 6.02
C VAL A 74 -3.73 13.96 7.27
N VAL A 75 -3.85 12.64 7.27
CA VAL A 75 -3.37 11.76 8.34
C VAL A 75 -2.32 10.83 7.77
N ILE A 76 -1.12 10.86 8.33
CA ILE A 76 0.00 10.01 7.94
C ILE A 76 0.25 9.01 9.08
N ASP A 77 0.34 7.73 8.76
CA ASP A 77 0.81 6.68 9.66
C ASP A 77 2.24 6.28 9.26
N VAL A 78 3.19 6.43 10.17
CA VAL A 78 4.60 6.03 9.95
C VAL A 78 4.87 4.74 10.72
N TRP A 79 5.21 3.68 10.01
CA TRP A 79 5.20 2.33 10.54
C TRP A 79 6.25 1.41 9.93
N SER A 80 6.43 0.23 10.53
CA SER A 80 7.28 -0.85 10.05
C SER A 80 6.59 -2.20 10.26
N THR A 81 6.86 -3.16 9.39
CA THR A 81 6.36 -4.53 9.53
C THR A 81 6.90 -5.23 10.78
N SER A 82 8.07 -4.80 11.27
CA SER A 82 8.71 -5.31 12.48
C SER A 82 8.28 -4.61 13.78
N CYS A 83 7.50 -3.53 13.69
CA CYS A 83 7.03 -2.76 14.83
C CYS A 83 5.72 -3.34 15.38
N GLY A 84 5.76 -4.04 16.50
CA GLY A 84 4.58 -4.70 17.09
C GLY A 84 3.44 -3.74 17.44
N GLU A 85 3.73 -2.57 18.00
CA GLU A 85 2.72 -1.55 18.30
C GLU A 85 2.12 -0.93 17.03
N CYS A 86 2.94 -0.72 15.98
CA CYS A 86 2.44 -0.26 14.69
C CYS A 86 1.45 -1.26 14.10
N VAL A 87 1.81 -2.55 14.08
CA VAL A 87 0.96 -3.64 13.56
C VAL A 87 -0.38 -3.72 14.31
N LYS A 88 -0.37 -3.47 15.62
CA LYS A 88 -1.55 -3.47 16.48
C LYS A 88 -2.46 -2.27 16.18
N GLU A 89 -1.92 -1.08 15.97
CA GLU A 89 -2.68 0.16 15.73
C GLU A 89 -3.11 0.34 14.27
N PHE A 90 -2.43 -0.29 13.31
CA PHE A 90 -2.70 -0.14 11.88
C PHE A 90 -4.15 -0.40 11.45
N PRO A 91 -4.89 -1.38 12.02
CA PRO A 91 -6.31 -1.55 11.73
C PRO A 91 -7.16 -0.30 12.03
N HIS A 92 -6.86 0.43 13.10
CA HIS A 92 -7.58 1.67 13.45
C HIS A 92 -7.29 2.82 12.48
N PHE A 93 -6.09 2.86 11.89
CA PHE A 93 -5.78 3.75 10.76
C PHE A 93 -6.62 3.40 9.52
N VAL A 94 -6.76 2.12 9.19
CA VAL A 94 -7.61 1.66 8.09
C VAL A 94 -9.08 2.01 8.34
N GLU A 95 -9.59 1.77 9.56
CA GLU A 95 -10.95 2.14 9.96
C GLU A 95 -11.21 3.65 9.84
N LEU A 96 -10.23 4.49 10.20
CA LEU A 96 -10.32 5.94 10.03
C LEU A 96 -10.44 6.31 8.55
N HIS A 97 -9.63 5.69 7.69
CA HIS A 97 -9.70 5.87 6.24
C HIS A 97 -11.06 5.45 5.68
N ASP A 98 -11.55 4.27 6.03
CA ASP A 98 -12.83 3.74 5.54
C ASP A 98 -14.01 4.61 5.97
N ARG A 99 -13.96 5.14 7.19
CA ARG A 99 -15.00 5.99 7.76
C ARG A 99 -15.03 7.40 7.18
N LEU A 100 -13.88 7.98 6.88
CA LEU A 100 -13.74 9.41 6.55
C LEU A 100 -13.00 9.69 5.21
N GLY A 101 -12.66 8.68 4.43
CA GLY A 101 -11.82 8.83 3.23
C GLY A 101 -12.29 9.87 2.21
N ASP A 102 -13.58 10.14 2.13
CA ASP A 102 -14.12 11.22 1.28
C ASP A 102 -13.77 12.63 1.80
N LYS A 103 -13.56 12.78 3.11
CA LYS A 103 -13.35 14.06 3.81
C LYS A 103 -11.89 14.32 4.15
N ILE A 104 -11.09 13.27 4.28
CA ILE A 104 -9.67 13.34 4.65
C ILE A 104 -8.82 12.61 3.61
N VAL A 105 -7.52 12.75 3.71
CA VAL A 105 -6.54 11.93 3.01
C VAL A 105 -5.78 11.12 4.05
N CYS A 106 -5.80 9.81 3.93
CA CYS A 106 -4.95 8.92 4.73
C CYS A 106 -3.80 8.41 3.87
N ALA A 107 -2.59 8.43 4.42
CA ALA A 107 -1.43 7.80 3.81
C ALA A 107 -0.62 7.02 4.85
N SER A 108 -0.10 5.87 4.46
CA SER A 108 0.85 5.10 5.26
C SER A 108 2.25 5.20 4.66
N LEU A 109 3.25 5.44 5.49
CA LEU A 109 4.66 5.43 5.13
C LEU A 109 5.38 4.31 5.88
N ASN A 110 5.69 3.24 5.17
CA ASN A 110 6.50 2.16 5.71
C ASN A 110 7.98 2.57 5.67
N ILE A 111 8.70 2.37 6.78
CA ILE A 111 10.12 2.69 6.94
C ILE A 111 10.96 1.45 7.25
N ASP A 112 10.66 0.32 6.61
CA ASP A 112 11.48 -0.90 6.77
C ASP A 112 12.85 -0.81 6.09
N PHE A 113 13.14 0.25 5.33
CA PHE A 113 14.41 0.44 4.66
C PHE A 113 15.46 1.04 5.59
N TYR A 114 16.43 0.23 5.99
CA TYR A 114 17.54 0.61 6.89
C TYR A 114 18.80 1.10 6.14
N GLY A 115 18.64 1.58 4.89
CA GLY A 115 19.78 2.08 4.09
C GLY A 115 20.67 0.98 3.48
N VAL A 116 20.27 -0.30 3.58
CA VAL A 116 21.02 -1.44 3.04
C VAL A 116 20.10 -2.29 2.15
N GLY A 117 20.59 -2.71 1.01
CA GLY A 117 19.79 -3.45 0.02
C GLY A 117 18.95 -2.51 -0.85
N SER A 118 17.78 -2.95 -1.25
CA SER A 118 16.87 -2.21 -2.14
C SER A 118 15.47 -2.10 -1.55
N PRO A 119 14.83 -0.92 -1.55
CA PRO A 119 13.43 -0.76 -1.14
C PRO A 119 12.47 -1.65 -1.95
N GLU A 120 12.81 -1.97 -3.21
CA GLU A 120 12.02 -2.86 -4.06
C GLU A 120 11.88 -4.27 -3.48
N GLU A 121 12.89 -4.74 -2.73
CA GLU A 121 12.87 -6.05 -2.07
C GLU A 121 11.87 -6.09 -0.90
N LEU A 122 11.55 -4.95 -0.29
CA LEU A 122 10.61 -4.83 0.80
C LEU A 122 9.15 -4.78 0.31
N LYS A 123 8.94 -4.23 -0.88
CA LYS A 123 7.62 -3.96 -1.43
C LYS A 123 6.66 -5.15 -1.43
N PRO A 124 7.06 -6.40 -1.79
CA PRO A 124 6.14 -7.54 -1.76
C PRO A 124 5.59 -7.84 -0.36
N GLY A 125 6.43 -7.84 0.67
CA GLY A 125 6.00 -8.09 2.06
C GLY A 125 5.12 -6.99 2.61
N VAL A 126 5.44 -5.72 2.30
CA VAL A 126 4.61 -4.57 2.68
C VAL A 126 3.26 -4.63 1.97
N LEU A 127 3.23 -4.96 0.68
CA LEU A 127 1.97 -5.10 -0.08
C LEU A 127 1.11 -6.25 0.45
N GLU A 128 1.71 -7.37 0.84
CA GLU A 128 0.99 -8.49 1.47
C GLU A 128 0.33 -8.04 2.77
N PHE A 129 1.09 -7.40 3.68
CA PHE A 129 0.57 -6.84 4.93
C PHE A 129 -0.62 -5.90 4.72
N LEU A 130 -0.49 -4.96 3.77
CA LEU A 130 -1.53 -3.99 3.43
C LEU A 130 -2.77 -4.66 2.84
N SER A 131 -2.57 -5.67 1.98
CA SER A 131 -3.65 -6.40 1.31
C SER A 131 -4.48 -7.23 2.30
N GLU A 132 -3.83 -7.88 3.26
CA GLU A 132 -4.52 -8.63 4.33
C GLU A 132 -5.44 -7.74 5.17
N ARG A 133 -5.16 -6.44 5.24
CA ARG A 133 -5.90 -5.44 6.02
C ARG A 133 -6.82 -4.57 5.17
N ASN A 134 -6.89 -4.83 3.85
CA ASN A 134 -7.65 -4.01 2.90
C ASN A 134 -7.30 -2.51 2.97
N ALA A 135 -6.02 -2.19 3.17
CA ALA A 135 -5.53 -0.82 3.31
C ALA A 135 -5.56 -0.09 1.96
N THR A 136 -6.69 0.46 1.58
CA THR A 136 -6.93 1.14 0.30
C THR A 136 -6.52 2.61 0.30
N SER A 137 -5.96 3.10 1.41
CA SER A 137 -5.32 4.42 1.50
C SER A 137 -4.11 4.54 0.56
N SER A 138 -3.52 5.73 0.44
CA SER A 138 -2.25 5.91 -0.26
C SER A 138 -1.12 5.28 0.55
N ASN A 139 -0.44 4.26 0.02
CA ASN A 139 0.58 3.53 0.76
C ASN A 139 1.94 3.67 0.09
N PHE A 140 2.97 3.90 0.90
CA PHE A 140 4.34 4.15 0.45
C PHE A 140 5.35 3.29 1.22
N VAL A 141 6.42 2.88 0.53
CA VAL A 141 7.66 2.38 1.13
C VAL A 141 8.72 3.46 0.96
N SER A 142 9.36 3.85 2.04
CA SER A 142 10.45 4.81 1.99
C SER A 142 11.68 4.21 1.29
N SER A 143 12.26 4.95 0.35
CA SER A 143 13.60 4.68 -0.17
C SER A 143 14.68 5.52 0.55
N THR A 144 14.29 6.39 1.46
CA THR A 144 15.15 7.04 2.44
C THR A 144 15.27 6.13 3.66
N ALA A 145 16.46 6.00 4.23
CA ALA A 145 16.68 5.16 5.40
C ALA A 145 15.82 5.62 6.59
N ASP A 146 15.39 4.67 7.40
CA ASP A 146 14.52 4.89 8.55
C ASP A 146 15.06 5.96 9.52
N GLU A 147 16.36 5.90 9.86
CA GLU A 147 17.01 6.89 10.72
C GLU A 147 16.88 8.31 10.17
N GLU A 148 17.06 8.49 8.86
CA GLU A 148 16.92 9.81 8.22
C GLU A 148 15.47 10.31 8.23
N VAL A 149 14.49 9.39 8.07
CA VAL A 149 13.07 9.74 8.15
C VAL A 149 12.69 10.13 9.57
N LEU A 150 13.12 9.35 10.57
CA LEU A 150 12.87 9.63 11.98
C LEU A 150 13.47 10.98 12.42
N ASP A 151 14.72 11.24 12.02
CA ASP A 151 15.39 12.54 12.26
C ASP A 151 14.62 13.70 11.63
N ALA A 152 14.19 13.55 10.38
CA ALA A 152 13.42 14.58 9.67
C ALA A 152 12.04 14.85 10.31
N LEU A 153 11.46 13.87 10.99
CA LEU A 153 10.20 13.98 11.73
C LEU A 153 10.37 14.49 13.17
N ASP A 154 11.59 14.56 13.68
CA ASP A 154 11.89 14.82 15.11
C ASP A 154 11.17 13.80 16.02
N VAL A 155 11.27 12.51 15.69
CA VAL A 155 10.74 11.40 16.49
C VAL A 155 11.84 10.37 16.77
N ALA A 156 11.85 9.82 17.99
CA ALA A 156 12.86 8.84 18.39
C ALA A 156 12.53 7.43 17.92
N SER A 157 11.26 7.13 17.69
CA SER A 157 10.79 5.79 17.32
C SER A 157 9.40 5.80 16.71
N ILE A 158 9.01 4.68 16.11
CA ILE A 158 7.64 4.40 15.65
C ILE A 158 6.89 3.54 16.67
N PRO A 159 5.52 3.57 16.68
CA PRO A 159 4.66 4.27 15.74
C PRO A 159 4.72 5.78 15.86
N ALA A 160 4.50 6.48 14.74
CA ALA A 160 4.26 7.90 14.73
C ALA A 160 3.09 8.23 13.78
N ALA A 161 2.24 9.18 14.16
CA ALA A 161 1.19 9.66 13.28
C ALA A 161 1.23 11.19 13.17
N LEU A 162 1.07 11.69 11.94
CA LEU A 162 1.08 13.13 11.67
C LEU A 162 -0.29 13.55 11.19
N VAL A 163 -0.80 14.67 11.71
CA VAL A 163 -2.07 15.23 11.29
C VAL A 163 -1.86 16.66 10.81
N TYR A 164 -2.22 16.89 9.54
CA TYR A 164 -2.20 18.20 8.90
C TYR A 164 -3.62 18.72 8.73
N ASP A 165 -3.80 20.02 8.88
CA ASP A 165 -5.08 20.67 8.59
C ASP A 165 -5.30 20.87 7.08
N GLN A 166 -6.47 21.38 6.73
CA GLN A 166 -6.88 21.65 5.35
C GLN A 166 -6.00 22.69 4.64
N SER A 167 -5.25 23.51 5.38
CA SER A 167 -4.30 24.46 4.81
C SER A 167 -2.91 23.87 4.57
N GLY A 168 -2.70 22.58 4.92
CA GLY A 168 -1.43 21.88 4.79
C GLY A 168 -0.48 22.15 5.97
N VAL A 169 -0.96 22.73 7.06
CA VAL A 169 -0.16 22.98 8.27
C VAL A 169 -0.19 21.76 9.18
N LEU A 170 1.00 21.27 9.57
CA LEU A 170 1.12 20.19 10.56
C LEU A 170 0.57 20.68 11.90
N LYS A 171 -0.46 20.02 12.40
CA LYS A 171 -1.11 20.36 13.68
C LYS A 171 -0.53 19.56 14.83
N LYS A 172 -0.24 18.29 14.60
CA LYS A 172 0.27 17.39 15.64
C LYS A 172 1.07 16.26 15.04
N THR A 173 2.17 15.94 15.69
CA THR A 173 2.87 14.66 15.58
C THR A 173 2.56 13.88 16.84
N PHE A 174 1.89 12.73 16.70
CA PHE A 174 1.70 11.75 17.76
C PHE A 174 2.91 10.83 17.76
N LYS A 175 3.54 10.67 18.91
CA LYS A 175 4.76 9.88 19.08
C LYS A 175 4.87 9.40 20.53
N ASN A 176 5.58 8.33 20.76
CA ASN A 176 5.72 7.73 22.07
C ASN A 176 7.06 8.06 22.77
N ASP A 177 7.71 9.14 22.33
CA ASP A 177 9.02 9.60 22.85
C ASP A 177 8.97 10.14 24.29
N ASN A 178 7.77 10.40 24.77
CA ASN A 178 7.49 10.95 26.07
C ASN A 178 6.30 10.25 26.73
N GLU A 179 6.00 10.58 27.97
CA GLU A 179 4.89 9.98 28.73
C GLU A 179 3.52 10.64 28.48
N ASP A 180 3.37 11.45 27.42
CA ASP A 180 2.15 12.22 27.13
C ASP A 180 0.89 11.33 27.04
N TYR A 181 1.06 10.07 26.64
CA TYR A 181 -0.04 9.12 26.42
C TYR A 181 0.01 7.94 27.41
N GLY A 182 0.87 8.03 28.45
CA GLY A 182 1.04 6.97 29.43
C GLY A 182 1.72 5.71 28.88
N ALA A 183 1.68 4.63 29.63
CA ALA A 183 2.40 3.39 29.31
C ALA A 183 1.91 2.68 28.03
N GLY A 184 0.72 2.98 27.55
CA GLY A 184 0.14 2.39 26.33
C GLY A 184 0.51 3.12 25.04
N GLY A 185 1.15 4.30 25.14
CA GLY A 185 1.41 5.16 24.01
C GLY A 185 0.14 5.81 23.43
N PHE A 186 0.29 6.54 22.32
CA PHE A 186 -0.88 7.06 21.63
C PHE A 186 -1.60 5.94 20.87
N ASN A 187 -2.91 6.12 20.67
CA ASN A 187 -3.73 5.27 19.82
C ASN A 187 -4.66 6.12 18.95
N TYR A 188 -5.23 5.50 17.92
CA TYR A 188 -6.09 6.23 16.99
C TYR A 188 -7.40 6.67 17.62
N GLU A 189 -8.06 5.82 18.41
CA GLU A 189 -9.40 6.08 18.94
C GLU A 189 -9.43 7.25 19.91
N GLU A 190 -8.49 7.30 20.84
CA GLU A 190 -8.49 8.28 21.93
C GLU A 190 -7.75 9.56 21.58
N HIS A 191 -6.80 9.51 20.64
CA HIS A 191 -5.86 10.62 20.41
C HIS A 191 -5.95 11.19 18.99
N VAL A 192 -5.85 10.35 17.95
CA VAL A 192 -5.81 10.83 16.55
C VAL A 192 -7.20 11.21 16.05
N ASN A 193 -8.20 10.33 16.22
CA ASN A 193 -9.55 10.55 15.72
C ASN A 193 -10.20 11.82 16.27
N PRO A 194 -10.11 12.16 17.57
CA PRO A 194 -10.68 13.40 18.09
C PRO A 194 -10.11 14.66 17.45
N LEU A 195 -8.79 14.70 17.19
CA LEU A 195 -8.17 15.84 16.50
C LEU A 195 -8.64 15.93 15.04
N VAL A 196 -8.71 14.83 14.34
CA VAL A 196 -9.20 14.79 12.94
C VAL A 196 -10.65 15.31 12.88
N GLU A 197 -11.50 14.85 13.79
CA GLU A 197 -12.90 15.29 13.87
C GLU A 197 -13.04 16.77 14.26
N GLU A 198 -12.14 17.30 15.09
CA GLU A 198 -12.08 18.72 15.41
C GLU A 198 -11.74 19.55 14.18
N LEU A 199 -10.72 19.15 13.41
CA LEU A 199 -10.26 19.85 12.22
C LEU A 199 -11.28 19.80 11.06
N LEU A 200 -12.20 18.86 11.08
CA LEU A 200 -13.29 18.75 10.08
C LEU A 200 -14.49 19.66 10.41
N LYS A 201 -14.57 20.22 11.61
CA LYS A 201 -15.65 21.16 11.97
C LYS A 201 -15.48 22.46 11.17
N PRO A 202 -16.58 23.04 10.66
CA PRO A 202 -16.49 24.36 10.01
C PRO A 202 -15.94 25.38 11.00
N ALA A 203 -15.05 26.23 10.49
CA ALA A 203 -14.60 27.39 11.27
C ALA A 203 -15.82 28.26 11.59
N GLY A 204 -16.11 28.43 12.87
CA GLY A 204 -17.26 29.19 13.37
C GLY A 204 -17.15 30.68 13.09
#